data_afecee5b06e085ceea224add8ae22b6b
#
_entry.id   afecee5b06e085ceea224add8ae22b6b
#
_cell.length_a   1.000
_cell.length_b   1.000
_cell.length_c   1.000
_cell.angle_alpha   90.00
_cell.angle_beta   90.00
_cell.angle_gamma   90.00
#
_symmetry.space_group_name_H-M   'P 1'
#
loop_
_entity.id
_entity.type
_entity.pdbx_description
1 polymer ?
#
loop_
_entity_poly.entity_id
_entity_poly.type
_entity_poly.pdbx_seq_one_letter_code
_entity_poly.pdbx_strand_id
1 'polypeptide(L)'
;MKIVILAGGLGKRLWPLSREKKPKQFVPIFGDKSLIQVTVERVLTGFNKKDVFVVLNKKFLKEAQRQLPELSLKNFIVEPESRGTTAAIGLAVYNIYKNNPKEIIVTMASDHYIEDSLKFIKDLKKLNTIIKNYPNSICLFGIKPTYPETGYGYIEKTKKLQLKNISFFKVKRFIEKPKLNLAKKIYNSSNFFWNGSYFAFRVDTMVNLFKNYIPETHKAFSEFISGKLKYFKFITKEPIEYSIIEKLKDNIFVLPVDFRWADIGHWASIKEIQAKKGNENVVFGLHHFIKTKNCLLYNYTDKLLTTIGIKDILIVYVNDGVLICHKNYAQDVKKLVEEMQNKAHLKKFL
;
A
#
# COMPACT_ATOMS: atom_id res chain seq x y z
N MET A 1 -8.12 -7.67 17.80
CA MET A 1 -7.97 -7.08 16.46
C MET A 1 -6.66 -7.54 15.86
N LYS A 2 -6.67 -8.04 14.65
CA LYS A 2 -5.48 -8.47 13.91
C LYS A 2 -5.10 -7.42 12.87
N ILE A 3 -3.82 -7.26 12.63
CA ILE A 3 -3.27 -6.40 11.58
C ILE A 3 -2.81 -7.29 10.44
N VAL A 4 -3.26 -6.99 9.22
CA VAL A 4 -2.93 -7.74 8.00
C VAL A 4 -2.18 -6.82 7.04
N ILE A 5 -0.89 -7.04 6.88
CA ILE A 5 0.00 -6.27 6.02
C ILE A 5 0.05 -6.95 4.65
N LEU A 6 -0.34 -6.24 3.60
CA LEU A 6 -0.36 -6.73 2.22
C LEU A 6 0.99 -6.41 1.54
N ALA A 7 1.74 -7.45 1.17
CA ALA A 7 3.08 -7.33 0.60
C ALA A 7 3.17 -7.99 -0.81
N GLY A 8 2.20 -7.68 -1.70
CA GLY A 8 2.05 -8.34 -2.99
C GLY A 8 2.52 -7.55 -4.23
N GLY A 9 2.83 -6.27 -4.11
CA GLY A 9 3.18 -5.41 -5.25
C GLY A 9 4.61 -5.62 -5.78
N LEU A 10 4.82 -5.51 -7.10
CA LEU A 10 6.16 -5.62 -7.71
C LEU A 10 6.95 -4.30 -7.71
N GLY A 11 6.27 -3.15 -7.70
CA GLY A 11 6.91 -1.83 -7.62
C GLY A 11 7.73 -1.42 -8.85
N LYS A 12 7.34 -1.80 -10.06
CA LYS A 12 8.08 -1.55 -11.33
C LYS A 12 8.55 -0.10 -11.53
N ARG A 13 7.80 0.91 -10.99
CA ARG A 13 8.15 2.33 -11.12
C ARG A 13 9.34 2.78 -10.26
N LEU A 14 9.82 1.90 -9.37
CA LEU A 14 11.01 2.14 -8.55
C LEU A 14 12.26 1.42 -9.09
N TRP A 15 12.20 0.98 -10.37
CA TRP A 15 13.41 0.57 -11.06
C TRP A 15 14.44 1.74 -11.06
N PRO A 16 15.74 1.50 -10.92
CA PRO A 16 16.45 0.23 -10.92
C PRO A 16 16.56 -0.45 -9.54
N LEU A 17 16.05 0.17 -8.45
CA LEU A 17 16.17 -0.39 -7.11
C LEU A 17 15.23 -1.58 -6.88
N SER A 18 13.95 -1.46 -7.30
CA SER A 18 13.03 -2.59 -7.25
C SER A 18 13.09 -3.44 -8.52
N ARG A 19 13.05 -4.74 -8.35
CA ARG A 19 13.19 -5.76 -9.39
C ARG A 19 12.19 -6.88 -9.18
N GLU A 20 11.98 -7.75 -10.19
CA GLU A 20 11.09 -8.92 -10.05
C GLU A 20 11.49 -9.87 -8.91
N LYS A 21 12.80 -10.01 -8.66
CA LYS A 21 13.36 -10.82 -7.57
C LYS A 21 13.44 -10.08 -6.24
N LYS A 22 13.38 -8.75 -6.25
CA LYS A 22 13.46 -7.90 -5.06
C LYS A 22 12.48 -6.74 -5.19
N PRO A 23 11.18 -6.97 -4.96
CA PRO A 23 10.15 -5.94 -5.11
C PRO A 23 10.24 -4.84 -4.04
N LYS A 24 9.56 -3.73 -4.29
CA LYS A 24 9.70 -2.47 -3.54
C LYS A 24 9.60 -2.61 -2.02
N GLN A 25 8.75 -3.48 -1.52
CA GLN A 25 8.59 -3.67 -0.08
C GLN A 25 9.81 -4.26 0.63
N PHE A 26 10.69 -4.92 -0.11
CA PHE A 26 11.92 -5.53 0.41
C PHE A 26 13.19 -4.71 0.17
N VAL A 27 13.05 -3.49 -0.37
CA VAL A 27 14.22 -2.62 -0.62
C VAL A 27 14.24 -1.44 0.35
N PRO A 28 15.42 -0.99 0.80
CA PRO A 28 15.59 0.18 1.65
C PRO A 28 15.44 1.45 0.80
N ILE A 29 14.42 2.24 1.07
CA ILE A 29 14.19 3.52 0.39
C ILE A 29 14.46 4.70 1.33
N PHE A 30 14.16 4.55 2.60
CA PHE A 30 14.37 5.55 3.65
C PHE A 30 15.34 5.02 4.70
N GLY A 31 16.64 5.20 4.47
CA GLY A 31 17.70 4.66 5.33
C GLY A 31 17.99 3.17 5.04
N ASP A 32 18.37 2.39 6.04
CA ASP A 32 18.89 1.02 5.88
C ASP A 32 17.83 -0.07 5.96
N LYS A 33 16.61 0.27 6.40
CA LYS A 33 15.51 -0.68 6.55
C LYS A 33 14.59 -0.68 5.32
N SER A 34 14.14 -1.87 4.94
CA SER A 34 13.15 -2.02 3.89
C SER A 34 11.77 -1.48 4.33
N LEU A 35 10.90 -1.19 3.35
CA LEU A 35 9.56 -0.65 3.64
C LEU A 35 8.74 -1.59 4.52
N ILE A 36 8.85 -2.91 4.30
CA ILE A 36 8.11 -3.88 5.10
C ILE A 36 8.64 -3.93 6.55
N GLN A 37 9.96 -3.80 6.75
CA GLN A 37 10.54 -3.72 8.09
C GLN A 37 10.03 -2.48 8.83
N VAL A 38 10.09 -1.30 8.20
CA VAL A 38 9.56 -0.06 8.78
C VAL A 38 8.08 -0.18 9.12
N THR A 39 7.29 -0.83 8.26
CA THR A 39 5.85 -1.02 8.48
C THR A 39 5.57 -1.97 9.64
N VAL A 40 6.27 -3.12 9.70
CA VAL A 40 6.09 -4.09 10.80
C VAL A 40 6.56 -3.52 12.13
N GLU A 41 7.74 -2.89 12.18
CA GLU A 41 8.23 -2.22 13.39
C GLU A 41 7.23 -1.16 13.90
N ARG A 42 6.71 -0.32 13.03
CA ARG A 42 5.66 0.66 13.36
C ARG A 42 4.46 0.00 14.01
N VAL A 43 3.97 -1.10 13.43
CA VAL A 43 2.80 -1.82 13.95
C VAL A 43 3.11 -2.45 15.31
N LEU A 44 4.29 -3.02 15.48
CA LEU A 44 4.72 -3.66 16.74
C LEU A 44 4.88 -2.69 17.90
N THR A 45 4.94 -1.37 17.67
CA THR A 45 4.89 -0.39 18.77
C THR A 45 3.53 -0.34 19.49
N GLY A 46 2.47 -0.87 18.89
CA GLY A 46 1.12 -0.82 19.45
C GLY A 46 0.35 -2.13 19.45
N PHE A 47 0.89 -3.19 18.82
CA PHE A 47 0.26 -4.50 18.69
C PHE A 47 1.23 -5.64 19.00
N ASN A 48 0.71 -6.75 19.55
CA ASN A 48 1.53 -7.93 19.79
C ASN A 48 1.87 -8.64 18.47
N LYS A 49 3.08 -9.19 18.36
CA LYS A 49 3.52 -9.95 17.17
C LYS A 49 2.58 -11.07 16.75
N LYS A 50 1.90 -11.75 17.69
CA LYS A 50 0.89 -12.78 17.42
C LYS A 50 -0.37 -12.25 16.70
N ASP A 51 -0.56 -10.94 16.68
CA ASP A 51 -1.72 -10.26 16.08
C ASP A 51 -1.39 -9.61 14.74
N VAL A 52 -0.14 -9.72 14.27
CA VAL A 52 0.35 -9.15 13.01
C VAL A 52 0.55 -10.26 11.99
N PHE A 53 -0.08 -10.13 10.83
CA PHE A 53 0.04 -11.07 9.72
C PHE A 53 0.56 -10.35 8.47
N VAL A 54 1.36 -11.05 7.67
CA VAL A 54 1.88 -10.57 6.39
C VAL A 54 1.39 -11.48 5.28
N VAL A 55 0.66 -10.92 4.32
CA VAL A 55 0.21 -11.63 3.12
C VAL A 55 1.18 -11.36 1.99
N LEU A 56 1.73 -12.41 1.40
CA LEU A 56 2.75 -12.29 0.36
C LEU A 56 2.77 -13.50 -0.58
N ASN A 57 3.34 -13.30 -1.78
CA ASN A 57 3.54 -14.38 -2.72
C ASN A 57 4.59 -15.37 -2.21
N LYS A 58 4.35 -16.67 -2.45
CA LYS A 58 5.21 -17.81 -2.02
C LYS A 58 6.70 -17.59 -2.33
N LYS A 59 7.02 -16.99 -3.48
CA LYS A 59 8.41 -16.77 -3.91
C LYS A 59 9.19 -15.82 -3.00
N PHE A 60 8.50 -14.98 -2.21
CA PHE A 60 9.12 -14.01 -1.31
C PHE A 60 9.13 -14.43 0.17
N LEU A 61 8.61 -15.61 0.51
CA LEU A 61 8.50 -16.05 1.89
C LEU A 61 9.85 -16.10 2.61
N LYS A 62 10.88 -16.68 1.98
CA LYS A 62 12.23 -16.75 2.57
C LYS A 62 12.82 -15.36 2.84
N GLU A 63 12.63 -14.42 1.90
CA GLU A 63 13.12 -13.05 2.05
C GLU A 63 12.36 -12.30 3.15
N ALA A 64 11.04 -12.47 3.23
CA ALA A 64 10.23 -11.90 4.30
C ALA A 64 10.64 -12.42 5.68
N GLN A 65 10.86 -13.73 5.83
CA GLN A 65 11.36 -14.32 7.07
C GLN A 65 12.73 -13.81 7.48
N ARG A 66 13.64 -13.64 6.52
CA ARG A 66 14.98 -13.06 6.76
C ARG A 66 14.90 -11.62 7.25
N GLN A 67 13.99 -10.82 6.70
CA GLN A 67 13.84 -9.40 7.05
C GLN A 67 12.99 -9.15 8.30
N LEU A 68 12.14 -10.09 8.68
CA LEU A 68 11.18 -9.99 9.80
C LEU A 68 11.39 -11.16 10.79
N PRO A 69 12.59 -11.27 11.40
CA PRO A 69 12.91 -12.40 12.28
C PRO A 69 12.06 -12.42 13.57
N GLU A 70 11.45 -11.28 13.94
CA GLU A 70 10.54 -11.16 15.07
C GLU A 70 9.19 -11.85 14.87
N LEU A 71 8.79 -12.13 13.60
CA LEU A 71 7.56 -12.82 13.25
C LEU A 71 7.81 -14.32 13.06
N SER A 72 6.91 -15.14 13.61
CA SER A 72 6.94 -16.60 13.42
C SER A 72 6.35 -16.98 12.06
N LEU A 73 6.60 -18.21 11.60
CA LEU A 73 6.05 -18.73 10.35
C LEU A 73 4.52 -18.61 10.28
N LYS A 74 3.83 -18.74 11.41
CA LYS A 74 2.36 -18.62 11.52
C LYS A 74 1.82 -17.22 11.18
N ASN A 75 2.69 -16.21 11.20
CA ASN A 75 2.33 -14.84 10.87
C ASN A 75 2.31 -14.58 9.34
N PHE A 76 2.84 -15.50 8.53
CA PHE A 76 2.89 -15.36 7.08
C PHE A 76 1.76 -16.13 6.42
N ILE A 77 0.91 -15.40 5.68
CA ILE A 77 -0.17 -15.95 4.86
C ILE A 77 0.33 -15.94 3.41
N VAL A 78 0.47 -17.13 2.83
CA VAL A 78 1.17 -17.30 1.55
C VAL A 78 0.18 -17.44 0.41
N GLU A 79 0.27 -16.50 -0.57
CA GLU A 79 -0.43 -16.62 -1.83
C GLU A 79 0.35 -17.54 -2.79
N PRO A 80 -0.29 -18.53 -3.43
CA PRO A 80 0.35 -19.35 -4.47
C PRO A 80 0.82 -18.49 -5.66
N GLU A 81 0.00 -17.52 -6.06
CA GLU A 81 0.27 -16.52 -7.09
C GLU A 81 -0.40 -15.19 -6.73
N SER A 82 0.11 -14.06 -7.26
CA SER A 82 -0.47 -12.74 -6.98
C SER A 82 -1.72 -12.52 -7.83
N ARG A 83 -2.88 -12.30 -7.18
CA ARG A 83 -4.19 -12.07 -7.82
C ARG A 83 -4.89 -10.78 -7.37
N GLY A 84 -4.13 -9.77 -6.92
CA GLY A 84 -4.67 -8.50 -6.46
C GLY A 84 -5.13 -8.51 -5.01
N THR A 85 -5.61 -7.33 -4.54
CA THR A 85 -5.94 -7.15 -3.13
C THR A 85 -7.17 -7.93 -2.69
N THR A 86 -8.11 -8.26 -3.59
CA THR A 86 -9.24 -9.17 -3.31
C THR A 86 -8.76 -10.54 -2.85
N ALA A 87 -7.79 -11.13 -3.56
CA ALA A 87 -7.23 -12.43 -3.19
C ALA A 87 -6.44 -12.37 -1.89
N ALA A 88 -5.58 -11.38 -1.74
CA ALA A 88 -4.74 -11.22 -0.54
C ALA A 88 -5.59 -11.01 0.73
N ILE A 89 -6.57 -10.10 0.67
CA ILE A 89 -7.49 -9.85 1.79
C ILE A 89 -8.35 -11.09 2.06
N GLY A 90 -8.89 -11.71 1.03
CA GLY A 90 -9.69 -12.92 1.17
C GLY A 90 -8.93 -14.05 1.85
N LEU A 91 -7.69 -14.32 1.46
CA LEU A 91 -6.86 -15.34 2.13
C LEU A 91 -6.72 -15.06 3.63
N ALA A 92 -6.46 -13.82 4.01
CA ALA A 92 -6.37 -13.45 5.42
C ALA A 92 -7.71 -13.64 6.15
N VAL A 93 -8.81 -13.18 5.51
CA VAL A 93 -10.17 -13.31 6.04
C VAL A 93 -10.52 -14.77 6.29
N TYR A 94 -10.41 -15.64 5.27
CA TYR A 94 -10.81 -17.04 5.40
C TYR A 94 -9.87 -17.85 6.32
N ASN A 95 -8.60 -17.51 6.40
CA ASN A 95 -7.65 -18.09 7.34
C ASN A 95 -8.04 -17.78 8.80
N ILE A 96 -8.38 -16.53 9.09
CA ILE A 96 -8.76 -16.09 10.43
C ILE A 96 -10.19 -16.54 10.78
N TYR A 97 -11.11 -16.56 9.80
CA TYR A 97 -12.51 -16.96 9.97
C TYR A 97 -12.67 -18.34 10.58
N LYS A 98 -11.82 -19.30 10.19
CA LYS A 98 -11.84 -20.67 10.73
C LYS A 98 -11.79 -20.73 12.26
N ASN A 99 -11.00 -19.82 12.87
CA ASN A 99 -10.73 -19.88 14.31
C ASN A 99 -11.54 -18.82 15.08
N ASN A 100 -11.82 -17.68 14.47
CA ASN A 100 -12.54 -16.58 15.11
C ASN A 100 -13.35 -15.76 14.07
N PRO A 101 -14.60 -16.16 13.78
CA PRO A 101 -15.46 -15.47 12.83
C PRO A 101 -15.74 -14.00 13.19
N LYS A 102 -15.74 -13.67 14.49
CA LYS A 102 -16.02 -12.30 14.99
C LYS A 102 -14.76 -11.45 15.17
N GLU A 103 -13.58 -11.95 14.77
CA GLU A 103 -12.35 -11.15 14.86
C GLU A 103 -12.45 -9.89 13.98
N ILE A 104 -11.88 -8.82 14.50
CA ILE A 104 -11.73 -7.57 13.72
C ILE A 104 -10.35 -7.56 13.11
N ILE A 105 -10.24 -7.32 11.83
CA ILE A 105 -8.97 -7.11 11.14
C ILE A 105 -8.89 -5.71 10.57
N VAL A 106 -7.66 -5.21 10.47
CA VAL A 106 -7.32 -4.03 9.67
C VAL A 106 -6.29 -4.45 8.64
N THR A 107 -6.61 -4.25 7.37
CA THR A 107 -5.67 -4.46 6.27
C THR A 107 -4.91 -3.19 5.96
N MET A 108 -3.65 -3.29 5.57
CA MET A 108 -2.80 -2.17 5.20
C MET A 108 -1.73 -2.57 4.19
N ALA A 109 -1.25 -1.61 3.39
CA ALA A 109 -0.12 -1.82 2.51
C ALA A 109 1.20 -1.89 3.29
N SER A 110 2.17 -2.67 2.78
CA SER A 110 3.50 -2.83 3.36
C SER A 110 4.47 -1.69 3.03
N ASP A 111 4.06 -0.74 2.21
CA ASP A 111 4.93 0.17 1.48
C ASP A 111 4.45 1.62 1.49
N HIS A 112 3.63 1.99 2.47
CA HIS A 112 3.22 3.37 2.68
C HIS A 112 4.18 4.11 3.62
N TYR A 113 4.49 5.35 3.26
CA TYR A 113 5.14 6.30 4.16
C TYR A 113 4.13 6.85 5.16
N ILE A 114 4.51 6.87 6.43
CA ILE A 114 3.75 7.46 7.54
C ILE A 114 4.77 8.13 8.47
N GLU A 115 4.61 9.44 8.66
CA GLU A 115 5.55 10.24 9.45
C GLU A 115 5.38 10.01 10.96
N ASP A 116 4.14 10.05 11.45
CA ASP A 116 3.81 9.92 12.88
C ASP A 116 3.27 8.52 13.20
N SER A 117 4.16 7.64 13.62
CA SER A 117 3.83 6.26 14.00
C SER A 117 2.89 6.17 15.20
N LEU A 118 3.03 7.04 16.21
CA LEU A 118 2.18 7.01 17.41
C LEU A 118 0.74 7.41 17.08
N LYS A 119 0.57 8.47 16.29
CA LYS A 119 -0.73 8.92 15.83
C LYS A 119 -1.41 7.86 14.96
N PHE A 120 -0.64 7.24 14.05
CA PHE A 120 -1.12 6.13 13.23
C PHE A 120 -1.65 4.96 14.08
N ILE A 121 -0.90 4.51 15.08
CA ILE A 121 -1.33 3.42 15.99
C ILE A 121 -2.59 3.82 16.76
N LYS A 122 -2.67 5.07 17.23
CA LYS A 122 -3.87 5.58 17.91
C LYS A 122 -5.09 5.53 16.98
N ASP A 123 -4.93 5.90 15.72
CA ASP A 123 -6.02 5.89 14.75
C ASP A 123 -6.43 4.47 14.33
N LEU A 124 -5.48 3.51 14.25
CA LEU A 124 -5.83 2.08 14.10
C LEU A 124 -6.71 1.57 15.26
N LYS A 125 -6.41 1.99 16.50
CA LYS A 125 -7.25 1.63 17.67
C LYS A 125 -8.64 2.26 17.61
N LYS A 126 -8.79 3.46 17.01
CA LYS A 126 -10.11 4.06 16.75
C LYS A 126 -10.93 3.25 15.76
N LEU A 127 -10.31 2.73 14.67
CA LEU A 127 -10.99 1.82 13.73
C LEU A 127 -11.57 0.60 14.46
N ASN A 128 -10.79 -0.02 15.34
CA ASN A 128 -11.27 -1.14 16.16
C ASN A 128 -12.51 -0.77 16.99
N THR A 129 -12.50 0.42 17.61
CA THR A 129 -13.63 0.91 18.41
C THR A 129 -14.87 1.13 17.54
N ILE A 130 -14.71 1.70 16.34
CA ILE A 130 -15.83 1.90 15.40
C ILE A 130 -16.43 0.55 15.00
N ILE A 131 -15.61 -0.41 14.56
CA ILE A 131 -16.11 -1.72 14.09
C ILE A 131 -16.72 -2.55 15.23
N LYS A 132 -16.25 -2.44 16.46
CA LYS A 132 -16.92 -3.06 17.63
C LYS A 132 -18.36 -2.58 17.82
N ASN A 133 -18.63 -1.29 17.56
CA ASN A 133 -19.95 -0.70 17.70
C ASN A 133 -20.82 -0.82 16.43
N TYR A 134 -20.18 -0.99 15.27
CA TYR A 134 -20.84 -1.16 13.97
C TYR A 134 -20.31 -2.43 13.27
N PRO A 135 -20.61 -3.63 13.80
CA PRO A 135 -19.93 -4.88 13.37
C PRO A 135 -20.20 -5.27 11.93
N ASN A 136 -21.32 -4.85 11.36
CA ASN A 136 -21.71 -5.14 9.96
C ASN A 136 -21.18 -4.09 8.96
N SER A 137 -20.17 -3.32 9.34
CA SER A 137 -19.65 -2.20 8.55
C SER A 137 -18.17 -2.41 8.18
N ILE A 138 -17.75 -1.65 7.16
CA ILE A 138 -16.33 -1.41 6.84
C ILE A 138 -16.01 0.03 7.22
N CYS A 139 -14.85 0.26 7.84
CA CYS A 139 -14.34 1.61 8.09
C CYS A 139 -12.98 1.80 7.41
N LEU A 140 -12.85 2.89 6.65
CA LEU A 140 -11.63 3.26 5.92
C LEU A 140 -10.90 4.41 6.60
N PHE A 141 -9.58 4.53 6.38
CA PHE A 141 -8.89 5.79 6.59
C PHE A 141 -9.13 6.74 5.43
N GLY A 142 -9.50 7.97 5.77
CA GLY A 142 -9.62 9.09 4.84
C GLY A 142 -8.47 10.06 5.00
N ILE A 143 -7.64 10.19 3.97
CA ILE A 143 -6.52 11.12 3.91
C ILE A 143 -7.02 12.43 3.27
N LYS A 144 -6.69 13.58 3.87
CA LYS A 144 -7.04 14.86 3.27
C LYS A 144 -6.29 15.07 1.94
N PRO A 145 -6.99 15.28 0.81
CA PRO A 145 -6.33 15.58 -0.46
C PRO A 145 -5.52 16.87 -0.37
N THR A 146 -4.31 16.86 -0.91
CA THR A 146 -3.41 18.03 -1.01
C THR A 146 -3.19 18.48 -2.45
N TYR A 147 -3.58 17.64 -3.43
CA TYR A 147 -3.56 17.94 -4.87
C TYR A 147 -4.53 16.98 -5.61
N PRO A 148 -4.87 17.24 -6.90
CA PRO A 148 -5.79 16.38 -7.65
C PRO A 148 -5.09 15.13 -8.20
N GLU A 149 -4.82 14.14 -7.33
CA GLU A 149 -4.17 12.87 -7.70
C GLU A 149 -5.12 11.98 -8.52
N THR A 150 -4.62 11.35 -9.55
CA THR A 150 -5.37 10.41 -10.41
C THR A 150 -5.06 8.94 -10.15
N GLY A 151 -4.05 8.68 -9.35
CA GLY A 151 -3.61 7.32 -8.98
C GLY A 151 -4.28 6.76 -7.73
N TYR A 152 -5.09 7.57 -7.02
CA TYR A 152 -5.75 7.18 -5.77
C TYR A 152 -7.28 7.10 -5.92
N GLY A 153 -7.89 6.32 -5.05
CA GLY A 153 -9.32 6.35 -4.84
C GLY A 153 -9.76 7.56 -4.01
N TYR A 154 -11.00 8.01 -4.22
CA TYR A 154 -11.61 9.11 -3.49
C TYR A 154 -12.86 8.65 -2.78
N ILE A 155 -13.06 9.11 -1.55
CA ILE A 155 -14.17 8.76 -0.66
C ILE A 155 -15.01 10.03 -0.43
N GLU A 156 -16.25 10.07 -0.94
CA GLU A 156 -17.19 11.15 -0.67
C GLU A 156 -17.87 10.90 0.69
N LYS A 157 -17.63 11.81 1.64
CA LYS A 157 -18.25 11.76 2.96
C LYS A 157 -19.64 12.40 2.95
N THR A 158 -20.49 11.96 3.89
CA THR A 158 -21.79 12.58 4.17
C THR A 158 -21.96 12.88 5.65
N LYS A 159 -22.95 12.28 6.30
CA LYS A 159 -23.30 12.52 7.71
C LYS A 159 -22.13 12.25 8.64
N LYS A 160 -21.77 13.26 9.44
CA LYS A 160 -20.84 13.10 10.54
C LYS A 160 -21.50 12.28 11.65
N LEU A 161 -20.74 11.34 12.18
CA LEU A 161 -21.09 10.50 13.31
C LEU A 161 -20.10 10.73 14.44
N GLN A 162 -20.58 10.51 15.67
CA GLN A 162 -19.76 10.64 16.87
C GLN A 162 -19.90 9.38 17.71
N LEU A 163 -18.77 8.80 18.11
CA LEU A 163 -18.72 7.69 19.05
C LEU A 163 -17.67 8.01 20.12
N LYS A 164 -18.14 8.36 21.34
CA LYS A 164 -17.28 8.92 22.38
C LYS A 164 -16.52 10.13 21.84
N ASN A 165 -15.18 10.12 21.87
CA ASN A 165 -14.29 11.16 21.34
C ASN A 165 -13.85 10.91 19.89
N ILE A 166 -14.48 9.98 19.18
CA ILE A 166 -14.12 9.63 17.79
C ILE A 166 -15.18 10.22 16.85
N SER A 167 -14.76 11.15 15.98
CA SER A 167 -15.57 11.68 14.88
C SER A 167 -15.23 10.93 13.59
N PHE A 168 -16.23 10.43 12.88
CA PHE A 168 -16.11 9.76 11.59
C PHE A 168 -17.33 10.06 10.72
N PHE A 169 -17.35 9.61 9.47
CA PHE A 169 -18.42 9.95 8.53
C PHE A 169 -18.99 8.71 7.85
N LYS A 170 -20.27 8.77 7.47
CA LYS A 170 -20.81 7.86 6.48
C LYS A 170 -20.23 8.18 5.11
N VAL A 171 -19.96 7.15 4.32
CA VAL A 171 -19.53 7.28 2.93
C VAL A 171 -20.76 7.31 2.04
N LYS A 172 -20.79 8.22 1.06
CA LYS A 172 -21.82 8.30 0.03
C LYS A 172 -21.45 7.45 -1.18
N ARG A 173 -20.22 7.58 -1.61
CA ARG A 173 -19.67 6.81 -2.72
C ARG A 173 -18.16 6.77 -2.66
N PHE A 174 -17.62 5.79 -3.35
CA PHE A 174 -16.21 5.61 -3.60
C PHE A 174 -15.94 5.80 -5.10
N ILE A 175 -14.81 6.38 -5.48
CA ILE A 175 -14.43 6.62 -6.88
C ILE A 175 -12.96 6.23 -7.00
N GLU A 176 -12.67 5.11 -7.66
CA GLU A 176 -11.29 4.65 -7.85
C GLU A 176 -10.65 5.31 -9.08
N LYS A 177 -9.48 5.90 -8.90
CA LYS A 177 -8.61 6.48 -9.94
C LYS A 177 -9.33 7.34 -10.97
N PRO A 178 -9.93 8.47 -10.57
CA PRO A 178 -10.68 9.33 -11.47
C PRO A 178 -9.78 9.95 -12.55
N LYS A 179 -10.37 10.30 -13.69
CA LYS A 179 -9.69 11.12 -14.71
C LYS A 179 -9.37 12.51 -14.15
N LEU A 180 -8.31 13.17 -14.65
CA LEU A 180 -7.79 14.43 -14.13
C LEU A 180 -8.85 15.54 -13.96
N ASN A 181 -9.76 15.68 -14.94
CA ASN A 181 -10.84 16.67 -14.87
C ASN A 181 -11.78 16.44 -13.67
N LEU A 182 -12.09 15.17 -13.38
CA LEU A 182 -12.89 14.81 -12.21
C LEU A 182 -12.09 14.97 -10.92
N ALA A 183 -10.81 14.56 -10.90
CA ALA A 183 -9.92 14.74 -9.75
C ALA A 183 -9.78 16.22 -9.35
N LYS A 184 -9.65 17.15 -10.31
CA LYS A 184 -9.64 18.59 -10.06
C LYS A 184 -10.96 19.10 -9.44
N LYS A 185 -12.12 18.64 -9.95
CA LYS A 185 -13.42 19.00 -9.36
C LYS A 185 -13.58 18.50 -7.93
N ILE A 186 -13.16 17.26 -7.68
CA ILE A 186 -13.19 16.63 -6.35
C ILE A 186 -12.27 17.37 -5.38
N TYR A 187 -11.04 17.67 -5.80
CA TYR A 187 -10.05 18.38 -4.97
C TYR A 187 -10.55 19.74 -4.47
N ASN A 188 -11.27 20.46 -5.31
CA ASN A 188 -11.88 21.76 -4.95
C ASN A 188 -13.09 21.63 -4.01
N SER A 189 -13.56 20.39 -3.76
CA SER A 189 -14.65 20.10 -2.83
C SER A 189 -14.10 19.61 -1.49
N SER A 190 -14.54 20.21 -0.38
CA SER A 190 -14.15 19.79 0.98
C SER A 190 -14.76 18.45 1.42
N ASN A 191 -15.57 17.81 0.55
CA ASN A 191 -16.36 16.62 0.90
C ASN A 191 -15.66 15.29 0.61
N PHE A 192 -14.43 15.30 0.13
CA PHE A 192 -13.71 14.11 -0.25
C PHE A 192 -12.45 13.89 0.56
N PHE A 193 -12.13 12.61 0.75
CA PHE A 193 -10.83 12.13 1.22
C PHE A 193 -10.21 11.22 0.16
N TRP A 194 -8.88 11.09 0.14
CA TRP A 194 -8.22 9.99 -0.54
C TRP A 194 -8.43 8.69 0.23
N ASN A 195 -8.58 7.58 -0.49
CA ASN A 195 -8.52 6.25 0.08
C ASN A 195 -7.07 5.92 0.47
N GLY A 196 -6.81 5.76 1.76
CA GLY A 196 -5.51 5.33 2.26
C GLY A 196 -5.26 3.82 2.13
N SER A 197 -6.21 3.05 1.54
CA SER A 197 -6.16 1.57 1.44
C SER A 197 -5.99 0.86 2.79
N TYR A 198 -6.57 1.43 3.84
CA TYR A 198 -6.71 0.82 5.16
C TYR A 198 -8.17 0.47 5.38
N PHE A 199 -8.47 -0.83 5.51
CA PHE A 199 -9.83 -1.33 5.65
C PHE A 199 -9.96 -2.07 6.97
N ALA A 200 -10.81 -1.57 7.87
CA ALA A 200 -11.18 -2.23 9.10
C ALA A 200 -12.57 -2.85 8.97
N PHE A 201 -12.71 -4.10 9.35
CA PHE A 201 -13.98 -4.84 9.30
C PHE A 201 -13.94 -6.07 10.20
N ARG A 202 -15.10 -6.62 10.52
CA ARG A 202 -15.21 -7.92 11.14
C ARG A 202 -15.16 -9.01 10.08
N VAL A 203 -14.47 -10.10 10.39
CA VAL A 203 -14.15 -11.19 9.43
C VAL A 203 -15.42 -11.78 8.82
N ASP A 204 -16.44 -12.10 9.62
CA ASP A 204 -17.73 -12.63 9.15
C ASP A 204 -18.48 -11.64 8.24
N THR A 205 -18.37 -10.34 8.51
CA THR A 205 -18.94 -9.29 7.64
C THR A 205 -18.30 -9.35 6.26
N MET A 206 -16.98 -9.47 6.17
CA MET A 206 -16.29 -9.56 4.88
C MET A 206 -16.62 -10.87 4.15
N VAL A 207 -16.73 -12.00 4.86
CA VAL A 207 -17.18 -13.27 4.25
C VAL A 207 -18.57 -13.14 3.64
N ASN A 208 -19.50 -12.47 4.34
CA ASN A 208 -20.85 -12.21 3.83
C ASN A 208 -20.82 -11.29 2.59
N LEU A 209 -19.94 -10.28 2.57
CA LEU A 209 -19.77 -9.43 1.39
C LEU A 209 -19.22 -10.23 0.20
N PHE A 210 -18.23 -11.10 0.40
CA PHE A 210 -17.76 -12.00 -0.66
C PHE A 210 -18.91 -12.88 -1.18
N LYS A 211 -19.70 -13.46 -0.28
CA LYS A 211 -20.86 -14.30 -0.66
C LYS A 211 -21.87 -13.53 -1.51
N ASN A 212 -22.16 -12.28 -1.16
CA ASN A 212 -23.21 -11.49 -1.80
C ASN A 212 -22.74 -10.82 -3.11
N TYR A 213 -21.51 -10.34 -3.20
CA TYR A 213 -21.02 -9.55 -4.32
C TYR A 213 -20.14 -10.32 -5.31
N ILE A 214 -19.46 -11.37 -4.86
CA ILE A 214 -18.56 -12.21 -5.66
C ILE A 214 -18.67 -13.69 -5.26
N PRO A 215 -19.87 -14.32 -5.45
CA PRO A 215 -20.19 -15.66 -4.91
C PRO A 215 -19.25 -16.76 -5.43
N GLU A 216 -18.78 -16.69 -6.67
CA GLU A 216 -17.82 -17.66 -7.22
C GLU A 216 -16.47 -17.56 -6.50
N THR A 217 -16.00 -16.36 -6.21
CA THR A 217 -14.78 -16.14 -5.43
C THR A 217 -14.95 -16.63 -3.98
N HIS A 218 -16.12 -16.39 -3.37
CA HIS A 218 -16.45 -16.97 -2.06
C HIS A 218 -16.34 -18.50 -2.06
N LYS A 219 -16.96 -19.17 -3.06
CA LYS A 219 -16.86 -20.63 -3.24
C LYS A 219 -15.40 -21.07 -3.43
N ALA A 220 -14.65 -20.36 -4.28
CA ALA A 220 -13.25 -20.66 -4.53
C ALA A 220 -12.39 -20.56 -3.26
N PHE A 221 -12.59 -19.55 -2.41
CA PHE A 221 -11.92 -19.46 -1.11
C PHE A 221 -12.28 -20.62 -0.18
N SER A 222 -13.56 -20.95 -0.06
CA SER A 222 -14.02 -22.05 0.80
C SER A 222 -13.38 -23.39 0.40
N GLU A 223 -13.32 -23.67 -0.91
CA GLU A 223 -12.69 -24.87 -1.44
C GLU A 223 -11.15 -24.84 -1.29
N PHE A 224 -10.52 -23.69 -1.51
CA PHE A 224 -9.07 -23.55 -1.35
C PHE A 224 -8.65 -23.78 0.11
N ILE A 225 -9.35 -23.17 1.06
CA ILE A 225 -9.05 -23.29 2.49
C ILE A 225 -9.36 -24.69 3.04
N SER A 226 -10.25 -25.46 2.40
CA SER A 226 -10.45 -26.89 2.71
C SER A 226 -9.32 -27.81 2.19
N GLY A 227 -8.28 -27.23 1.54
CA GLY A 227 -7.12 -27.97 1.03
C GLY A 227 -7.13 -28.24 -0.48
N LYS A 228 -8.18 -27.82 -1.21
CA LYS A 228 -8.26 -27.99 -2.66
C LYS A 228 -7.52 -26.88 -3.40
N LEU A 229 -6.19 -26.92 -3.42
CA LEU A 229 -5.29 -25.88 -3.90
C LEU A 229 -5.61 -25.37 -5.31
N LYS A 230 -6.14 -26.23 -6.20
CA LYS A 230 -6.53 -25.89 -7.57
C LYS A 230 -7.57 -24.76 -7.67
N TYR A 231 -8.36 -24.54 -6.60
CA TYR A 231 -9.40 -23.52 -6.58
C TYR A 231 -8.87 -22.10 -6.46
N PHE A 232 -7.62 -21.90 -6.06
CA PHE A 232 -7.02 -20.56 -5.97
C PHE A 232 -7.08 -19.79 -7.31
N LYS A 233 -6.92 -20.48 -8.43
CA LYS A 233 -6.99 -19.87 -9.77
C LYS A 233 -8.36 -19.28 -10.15
N PHE A 234 -9.43 -19.66 -9.45
CA PHE A 234 -10.78 -19.15 -9.67
C PHE A 234 -11.13 -17.93 -8.81
N ILE A 235 -10.24 -17.54 -7.88
CA ILE A 235 -10.40 -16.32 -7.11
C ILE A 235 -10.24 -15.13 -8.08
N THR A 236 -11.15 -14.16 -7.99
CA THR A 236 -11.12 -12.93 -8.81
C THR A 236 -9.77 -12.22 -8.71
N LYS A 237 -9.19 -11.88 -9.87
CA LYS A 237 -7.92 -11.16 -9.98
C LYS A 237 -8.19 -9.66 -10.13
N GLU A 238 -8.55 -9.01 -9.04
CA GLU A 238 -9.01 -7.62 -9.04
C GLU A 238 -8.70 -6.94 -7.70
N PRO A 239 -8.54 -5.61 -7.67
CA PRO A 239 -8.53 -4.84 -6.43
C PRO A 239 -9.85 -4.97 -5.65
N ILE A 240 -9.77 -5.00 -4.29
CA ILE A 240 -10.95 -5.11 -3.41
C ILE A 240 -11.88 -3.90 -3.57
N GLU A 241 -11.32 -2.76 -3.98
CA GLU A 241 -12.05 -1.55 -4.28
C GLU A 241 -13.13 -1.79 -5.33
N TYR A 242 -12.79 -2.42 -6.46
CA TYR A 242 -13.74 -2.73 -7.55
C TYR A 242 -14.65 -3.92 -7.21
N SER A 243 -14.08 -4.96 -6.60
CA SER A 243 -14.85 -6.18 -6.34
C SER A 243 -15.91 -6.00 -5.26
N ILE A 244 -15.66 -5.14 -4.25
CA ILE A 244 -16.52 -4.96 -3.07
C ILE A 244 -16.80 -3.49 -2.76
N ILE A 245 -15.77 -2.65 -2.54
CA ILE A 245 -15.92 -1.36 -1.85
C ILE A 245 -16.81 -0.38 -2.64
N GLU A 246 -16.61 -0.25 -3.95
CA GLU A 246 -17.43 0.62 -4.82
C GLU A 246 -18.89 0.19 -4.92
N LYS A 247 -19.18 -1.09 -4.67
CA LYS A 247 -20.54 -1.65 -4.74
C LYS A 247 -21.34 -1.44 -3.47
N LEU A 248 -20.69 -1.06 -2.37
CA LEU A 248 -21.35 -0.83 -1.09
C LEU A 248 -22.15 0.47 -1.11
N LYS A 249 -23.45 0.37 -0.81
CA LYS A 249 -24.36 1.52 -0.68
C LYS A 249 -24.44 2.01 0.76
N ASP A 250 -24.33 1.08 1.72
CA ASP A 250 -24.50 1.33 3.15
C ASP A 250 -23.42 0.63 3.97
N ASN A 251 -23.41 0.94 5.26
CA ASN A 251 -22.48 0.34 6.24
C ASN A 251 -21.00 0.51 5.89
N ILE A 252 -20.68 1.64 5.25
CA ILE A 252 -19.31 2.03 4.98
C ILE A 252 -19.02 3.38 5.61
N PHE A 253 -17.95 3.46 6.36
CA PHE A 253 -17.52 4.64 7.10
C PHE A 253 -16.13 5.09 6.71
N VAL A 254 -15.82 6.36 6.93
CA VAL A 254 -14.48 6.90 6.79
C VAL A 254 -14.09 7.64 8.07
N LEU A 255 -12.93 7.25 8.61
CA LEU A 255 -12.25 7.94 9.71
C LEU A 255 -11.20 8.87 9.11
N PRO A 256 -11.39 10.21 9.21
CA PRO A 256 -10.35 11.16 8.82
C PRO A 256 -9.11 10.98 9.67
N VAL A 257 -7.96 10.96 9.04
CA VAL A 257 -6.67 10.91 9.72
C VAL A 257 -5.86 12.17 9.38
N ASP A 258 -5.02 12.58 10.32
CA ASP A 258 -4.25 13.81 10.28
C ASP A 258 -2.78 13.51 10.62
N PHE A 259 -2.18 12.58 9.89
CA PHE A 259 -0.75 12.33 9.82
C PHE A 259 -0.30 12.43 8.36
N ARG A 260 0.95 12.83 8.15
CA ARG A 260 1.51 12.85 6.80
C ARG A 260 1.63 11.42 6.28
N TRP A 261 0.98 11.18 5.14
CA TRP A 261 0.89 9.90 4.47
C TRP A 261 1.23 10.04 2.99
N ALA A 262 1.87 9.03 2.43
CA ALA A 262 2.01 8.90 0.99
C ALA A 262 2.17 7.44 0.56
N ASP A 263 1.61 7.11 -0.61
CA ASP A 263 1.95 5.89 -1.33
C ASP A 263 3.30 6.10 -2.03
N ILE A 264 4.25 5.20 -1.77
CA ILE A 264 5.56 5.20 -2.43
C ILE A 264 5.42 4.52 -3.78
N GLY A 265 4.82 5.23 -4.72
CA GLY A 265 4.49 4.72 -6.04
C GLY A 265 5.59 4.90 -7.10
N HIS A 266 6.42 5.94 -6.99
CA HIS A 266 7.47 6.31 -7.94
C HIS A 266 8.51 7.26 -7.30
N TRP A 267 9.65 7.48 -7.99
CA TRP A 267 10.77 8.27 -7.46
C TRP A 267 10.42 9.73 -7.15
N ALA A 268 9.52 10.35 -7.92
CA ALA A 268 9.11 11.74 -7.64
C ALA A 268 8.33 11.84 -6.32
N SER A 269 7.48 10.85 -5.96
CA SER A 269 6.81 10.85 -4.66
C SER A 269 7.79 10.72 -3.50
N ILE A 270 8.87 9.95 -3.65
CA ILE A 270 9.94 9.87 -2.64
C ILE A 270 10.61 11.22 -2.44
N LYS A 271 10.91 11.92 -3.53
CA LYS A 271 11.49 13.26 -3.49
C LYS A 271 10.58 14.24 -2.74
N GLU A 272 9.28 14.23 -3.02
CA GLU A 272 8.29 15.10 -2.38
C GLU A 272 8.11 14.80 -0.88
N ILE A 273 8.17 13.52 -0.50
CA ILE A 273 8.06 13.08 0.90
C ILE A 273 9.26 13.58 1.71
N GLN A 274 10.47 13.48 1.16
CA GLN A 274 11.71 13.77 1.89
C GLN A 274 12.14 15.24 1.83
N ALA A 275 11.70 15.99 0.82
CA ALA A 275 12.02 17.40 0.73
C ALA A 275 11.35 18.19 1.87
N LYS A 276 12.17 18.88 2.65
CA LYS A 276 11.70 19.81 3.70
C LYS A 276 11.16 21.11 3.10
N LYS A 277 11.77 21.55 1.98
CA LYS A 277 11.36 22.70 1.18
C LYS A 277 11.17 22.27 -0.26
N GLY A 278 10.15 22.80 -0.96
CA GLY A 278 9.70 22.31 -2.27
C GLY A 278 10.77 22.18 -3.36
N ASN A 279 11.82 23.01 -3.33
CA ASN A 279 12.90 23.03 -4.34
C ASN A 279 14.23 22.44 -3.84
N GLU A 280 14.22 21.76 -2.72
CA GLU A 280 15.41 21.14 -2.12
C GLU A 280 15.84 19.90 -2.90
N ASN A 281 17.16 19.67 -2.97
CA ASN A 281 17.68 18.38 -3.42
C ASN A 281 17.50 17.34 -2.30
N VAL A 282 17.07 16.15 -2.68
CA VAL A 282 17.00 15.01 -1.78
C VAL A 282 18.11 14.04 -2.18
N VAL A 283 18.94 13.70 -1.22
CA VAL A 283 20.19 12.99 -1.48
C VAL A 283 20.34 11.76 -0.58
N PHE A 284 20.90 10.69 -1.14
CA PHE A 284 21.26 9.46 -0.43
C PHE A 284 22.56 8.88 -1.00
N GLY A 285 23.45 8.43 -0.12
CA GLY A 285 24.73 7.85 -0.49
C GLY A 285 25.81 8.88 -0.86
N LEU A 286 26.92 8.41 -1.39
CA LEU A 286 28.09 9.23 -1.71
C LEU A 286 27.83 10.12 -2.94
N HIS A 287 27.81 11.43 -2.74
CA HIS A 287 27.53 12.39 -3.81
C HIS A 287 28.23 13.72 -3.61
N HIS A 288 28.41 14.46 -4.72
CA HIS A 288 28.82 15.87 -4.74
C HIS A 288 28.12 16.58 -5.89
N PHE A 289 27.72 17.86 -5.70
CA PHE A 289 27.02 18.60 -6.76
C PHE A 289 27.30 20.11 -6.75
N ILE A 290 27.24 20.72 -7.94
CA ILE A 290 27.35 22.15 -8.16
C ILE A 290 26.17 22.61 -9.03
N LYS A 291 25.51 23.72 -8.67
CA LYS A 291 24.38 24.28 -9.43
C LYS A 291 23.25 23.29 -9.74
N THR A 292 23.10 22.26 -8.90
CA THR A 292 22.03 21.25 -9.00
C THR A 292 20.87 21.65 -8.11
N LYS A 293 19.63 21.66 -8.63
CA LYS A 293 18.44 22.14 -7.91
C LYS A 293 17.23 21.22 -8.11
N ASN A 294 16.44 21.03 -7.05
CA ASN A 294 15.17 20.31 -7.08
C ASN A 294 15.29 18.86 -7.61
N CYS A 295 16.42 18.20 -7.34
CA CYS A 295 16.74 16.87 -7.81
C CYS A 295 16.61 15.82 -6.71
N LEU A 296 16.43 14.54 -7.11
CA LEU A 296 16.66 13.39 -6.26
C LEU A 296 17.92 12.71 -6.73
N LEU A 297 18.90 12.54 -5.83
CA LEU A 297 20.22 11.95 -6.11
C LEU A 297 20.41 10.76 -5.19
N TYR A 298 19.99 9.58 -5.62
CA TYR A 298 20.07 8.35 -4.85
C TYR A 298 21.16 7.44 -5.39
N ASN A 299 22.21 7.27 -4.63
CA ASN A 299 23.35 6.42 -4.95
C ASN A 299 23.44 5.26 -3.95
N TYR A 300 23.18 4.06 -4.44
CA TYR A 300 23.26 2.80 -3.67
C TYR A 300 24.58 2.05 -3.93
N THR A 301 25.60 2.76 -4.45
CA THR A 301 26.92 2.20 -4.75
C THR A 301 27.98 2.87 -3.89
N ASP A 302 29.19 2.31 -3.91
CA ASP A 302 30.40 2.88 -3.33
C ASP A 302 31.08 3.94 -4.23
N LYS A 303 30.55 4.16 -5.44
CA LYS A 303 31.10 5.13 -6.41
C LYS A 303 30.56 6.53 -6.11
N LEU A 304 31.39 7.55 -6.36
CA LEU A 304 30.99 8.93 -6.23
C LEU A 304 30.02 9.34 -7.36
N LEU A 305 28.81 9.81 -7.00
CA LEU A 305 27.86 10.44 -7.91
C LEU A 305 28.08 11.96 -7.91
N THR A 306 28.42 12.53 -9.06
CA THR A 306 28.57 13.98 -9.20
C THR A 306 27.59 14.56 -10.22
N THR A 307 27.09 15.79 -9.96
CA THR A 307 26.19 16.48 -10.89
C THR A 307 26.51 17.97 -10.96
N ILE A 308 26.41 18.55 -12.16
CA ILE A 308 26.63 19.99 -12.38
C ILE A 308 25.52 20.57 -13.26
N GLY A 309 24.90 21.67 -12.82
CA GLY A 309 23.99 22.48 -13.62
C GLY A 309 22.65 21.81 -13.99
N ILE A 310 22.20 20.78 -13.27
CA ILE A 310 20.95 20.09 -13.55
C ILE A 310 19.81 20.56 -12.64
N LYS A 311 18.58 20.44 -13.13
CA LYS A 311 17.37 20.82 -12.42
C LYS A 311 16.21 19.86 -12.70
N ASP A 312 15.39 19.59 -11.68
CA ASP A 312 14.18 18.74 -11.80
C ASP A 312 14.44 17.29 -12.26
N ILE A 313 15.62 16.76 -11.97
CA ILE A 313 16.08 15.42 -12.38
C ILE A 313 16.05 14.44 -11.21
N LEU A 314 15.62 13.23 -11.50
CA LEU A 314 15.70 12.06 -10.62
C LEU A 314 16.86 11.18 -11.11
N ILE A 315 17.84 10.94 -10.24
CA ILE A 315 18.98 10.04 -10.52
C ILE A 315 18.96 8.94 -9.45
N VAL A 316 18.89 7.70 -9.91
CA VAL A 316 18.98 6.52 -9.04
C VAL A 316 20.05 5.59 -9.59
N TYR A 317 21.13 5.45 -8.85
CA TYR A 317 22.29 4.69 -9.23
C TYR A 317 22.43 3.43 -8.36
N VAL A 318 22.40 2.27 -8.99
CA VAL A 318 22.69 0.96 -8.40
C VAL A 318 23.84 0.30 -9.15
N ASN A 319 24.43 -0.78 -8.61
CA ASN A 319 25.67 -1.39 -9.16
C ASN A 319 25.57 -1.78 -10.63
N ASP A 320 24.42 -2.20 -11.11
CA ASP A 320 24.22 -2.73 -12.47
C ASP A 320 23.32 -1.85 -13.36
N GLY A 321 23.00 -0.63 -12.92
CA GLY A 321 22.16 0.27 -13.71
C GLY A 321 21.99 1.65 -13.09
N VAL A 322 21.63 2.61 -13.94
CA VAL A 322 21.28 3.97 -13.52
C VAL A 322 20.00 4.41 -14.20
N LEU A 323 19.11 5.01 -13.44
CA LEU A 323 17.97 5.76 -13.95
C LEU A 323 18.29 7.24 -13.90
N ILE A 324 18.11 7.93 -15.00
CA ILE A 324 18.13 9.39 -15.10
C ILE A 324 16.83 9.79 -15.80
N CYS A 325 15.95 10.49 -15.11
CA CYS A 325 14.73 10.98 -15.74
C CYS A 325 14.30 12.33 -15.15
N HIS A 326 13.62 13.14 -15.94
CA HIS A 326 12.96 14.35 -15.42
C HIS A 326 11.79 13.95 -14.53
N LYS A 327 11.56 14.65 -13.41
CA LYS A 327 10.54 14.29 -12.39
C LYS A 327 9.13 14.12 -12.94
N ASN A 328 8.76 14.85 -13.99
CA ASN A 328 7.44 14.78 -14.61
C ASN A 328 7.20 13.45 -15.36
N TYR A 329 8.26 12.68 -15.65
CA TYR A 329 8.21 11.39 -16.33
C TYR A 329 8.41 10.19 -15.37
N ALA A 330 8.42 10.42 -14.07
CA ALA A 330 8.62 9.36 -13.08
C ALA A 330 7.61 8.20 -13.20
N GLN A 331 6.40 8.46 -13.67
CA GLN A 331 5.38 7.42 -13.93
C GLN A 331 5.73 6.55 -15.14
N ASP A 332 6.46 7.09 -16.13
CA ASP A 332 6.81 6.36 -17.36
C ASP A 332 7.93 5.33 -17.16
N VAL A 333 8.59 5.32 -16.00
CA VAL A 333 9.53 4.25 -15.61
C VAL A 333 8.88 2.87 -15.72
N LYS A 334 7.56 2.75 -15.47
CA LYS A 334 6.84 1.50 -15.69
C LYS A 334 6.87 1.06 -17.16
N LYS A 335 6.63 2.00 -18.09
CA LYS A 335 6.66 1.71 -19.54
C LYS A 335 8.05 1.30 -19.98
N LEU A 336 9.09 2.00 -19.49
CA LEU A 336 10.50 1.64 -19.75
C LEU A 336 10.78 0.18 -19.34
N VAL A 337 10.37 -0.21 -18.12
CA VAL A 337 10.55 -1.59 -17.62
C VAL A 337 9.77 -2.60 -18.47
N GLU A 338 8.55 -2.28 -18.91
CA GLU A 338 7.74 -3.14 -19.80
C GLU A 338 8.39 -3.30 -21.18
N GLU A 339 8.98 -2.26 -21.75
CA GLU A 339 9.74 -2.36 -22.99
C GLU A 339 11.01 -3.20 -22.83
N MET A 340 11.73 -3.06 -21.70
CA MET A 340 12.91 -3.89 -21.40
C MET A 340 12.55 -5.38 -21.29
N GLN A 341 11.36 -5.73 -20.80
CA GLN A 341 10.88 -7.12 -20.73
C GLN A 341 10.82 -7.79 -22.12
N ASN A 342 10.60 -7.03 -23.18
CA ASN A 342 10.52 -7.52 -24.55
C ASN A 342 11.89 -7.64 -25.25
N LYS A 343 12.98 -7.17 -24.61
CA LYS A 343 14.35 -7.19 -25.15
C LYS A 343 15.19 -8.21 -24.38
N ALA A 344 15.56 -9.32 -25.03
CA ALA A 344 16.24 -10.45 -24.38
C ALA A 344 17.49 -10.04 -23.58
N HIS A 345 18.34 -9.18 -24.14
CA HIS A 345 19.60 -8.71 -23.52
C HIS A 345 19.38 -7.79 -22.30
N LEU A 346 18.18 -7.20 -22.14
CA LEU A 346 17.84 -6.33 -21.01
C LEU A 346 17.14 -7.05 -19.87
N LYS A 347 16.60 -8.26 -20.08
CA LYS A 347 15.86 -9.02 -19.04
C LYS A 347 16.66 -9.24 -17.76
N LYS A 348 18.00 -9.34 -17.85
CA LYS A 348 18.87 -9.53 -16.68
C LYS A 348 18.86 -8.36 -15.70
N PHE A 349 18.38 -7.20 -16.13
CA PHE A 349 18.28 -5.98 -15.30
C PHE A 349 16.90 -5.75 -14.69
N LEU A 350 15.97 -6.72 -14.79
CA LEU A 350 14.56 -6.60 -14.32
C LEU A 350 14.27 -7.32 -13.00
#